data_6e8b76a0a3c76a5b9855779253731f03
#
_entry.id   6e8b76a0a3c76a5b9855779253731f03
#
_cell.length_a   1.000
_cell.length_b   1.000
_cell.length_c   1.000
_cell.angle_alpha   90.00
_cell.angle_beta   90.00
_cell.angle_gamma   90.00
#
_symmetry.space_group_name_H-M   'P 1'
#
loop_
_entity.id
_entity.type
_entity.pdbx_description
1 polymer ?
#
loop_
_entity_poly.entity_id
_entity_poly.type
_entity_poly.pdbx_seq_one_letter_code
_entity_poly.pdbx_strand_id
1 'polypeptide(L)'
;VKTNGEFIYKVNNTLIKIFADSKVAKNRISRAKNLKGLTPDLQYKGENTYSYKWVSGETLYDSDDVGAWVKFLDWCKNNLWYKEDYDIRTDCKLFYKDKSFSRMNTLLNDREANFDKPHTVNNKKCKSIEYYMDKIDWDYLCEGDPCRFHGDLHFENILLSETGEFTLLDWRQNFAGIKEYGDIYYDLAKLYHGLIISHD
;
A
#
# COMPACT_ATOMS: atom_id res chain seq x y z
N VAL A 1 16.53 -2.97 -7.61
CA VAL A 1 15.47 -3.62 -8.41
C VAL A 1 14.47 -4.17 -7.41
N LYS A 2 13.26 -3.59 -7.35
CA LYS A 2 12.18 -4.20 -6.58
C LYS A 2 11.84 -5.56 -7.22
N THR A 3 11.66 -6.59 -6.42
CA THR A 3 11.42 -7.99 -6.84
C THR A 3 10.18 -8.20 -7.73
N ASN A 4 9.39 -7.17 -8.00
CA ASN A 4 8.11 -7.23 -8.72
C ASN A 4 8.15 -6.61 -10.13
N GLY A 5 9.31 -6.49 -10.76
CA GLY A 5 9.41 -5.95 -12.12
C GLY A 5 9.14 -4.44 -12.20
N GLU A 6 9.41 -3.70 -11.14
CA GLU A 6 9.42 -2.22 -11.11
C GLU A 6 10.86 -1.71 -11.10
N PHE A 7 11.19 -0.80 -12.02
CA PHE A 7 12.47 -0.14 -12.13
C PHE A 7 12.29 1.35 -11.90
N ILE A 8 13.16 1.94 -11.07
CA ILE A 8 13.11 3.35 -10.70
C ILE A 8 14.43 4.00 -11.08
N TYR A 9 14.36 5.09 -11.82
CA TYR A 9 15.50 5.88 -12.23
C TYR A 9 15.29 7.35 -11.85
N LYS A 10 16.36 7.99 -11.35
CA LYS A 10 16.43 9.45 -11.18
C LYS A 10 17.37 10.00 -12.25
N VAL A 11 16.84 10.82 -13.13
CA VAL A 11 17.61 11.49 -14.19
C VAL A 11 17.43 13.00 -14.02
N ASN A 12 18.50 13.66 -13.62
CA ASN A 12 18.46 15.06 -13.21
C ASN A 12 17.39 15.31 -12.14
N ASN A 13 16.38 16.12 -12.42
CA ASN A 13 15.27 16.45 -11.52
C ASN A 13 13.97 15.70 -11.90
N THR A 14 14.09 14.53 -12.52
CA THR A 14 12.95 13.71 -12.94
C THR A 14 13.09 12.30 -12.39
N LEU A 15 12.04 11.79 -11.78
CA LEU A 15 11.92 10.38 -11.41
C LEU A 15 11.12 9.65 -12.50
N ILE A 16 11.66 8.52 -12.94
CA ILE A 16 11.08 7.67 -14.00
C ILE A 16 10.80 6.30 -13.40
N LYS A 17 9.57 5.81 -13.54
CA LYS A 17 9.17 4.46 -13.16
C LYS A 17 8.79 3.65 -14.38
N ILE A 18 9.38 2.45 -14.49
CA ILE A 18 9.12 1.49 -15.57
C ILE A 18 8.61 0.20 -14.95
N PHE A 19 7.57 -0.38 -15.51
CA PHE A 19 6.91 -1.58 -15.01
C PHE A 19 7.00 -2.70 -16.04
N ALA A 20 7.29 -3.92 -15.60
CA ALA A 20 7.22 -5.10 -16.46
C ALA A 20 5.78 -5.36 -16.91
N ASP A 21 4.79 -5.10 -16.04
CA ASP A 21 3.37 -5.21 -16.35
C ASP A 21 2.78 -3.83 -16.67
N SER A 22 2.45 -3.61 -17.96
CA SER A 22 1.83 -2.36 -18.44
C SER A 22 0.47 -2.08 -17.78
N LYS A 23 -0.26 -3.09 -17.33
CA LYS A 23 -1.54 -2.93 -16.64
C LYS A 23 -1.35 -2.21 -15.30
N VAL A 24 -0.26 -2.51 -14.58
CA VAL A 24 0.09 -1.82 -13.34
C VAL A 24 0.35 -0.34 -13.60
N ALA A 25 1.17 -0.03 -14.60
CA ALA A 25 1.47 1.36 -14.98
C ALA A 25 0.20 2.13 -15.36
N LYS A 26 -0.62 1.57 -16.26
CA LYS A 26 -1.88 2.18 -16.73
C LYS A 26 -2.84 2.45 -15.56
N ASN A 27 -2.97 1.51 -14.62
CA ASN A 27 -3.83 1.68 -13.45
C ASN A 27 -3.28 2.74 -12.49
N ARG A 28 -1.97 2.78 -12.22
CA ARG A 28 -1.34 3.84 -11.40
C ARG A 28 -1.51 5.22 -12.05
N ILE A 29 -1.29 5.33 -13.36
CA ILE A 29 -1.54 6.58 -14.12
C ILE A 29 -3.01 7.03 -14.01
N SER A 30 -3.95 6.09 -14.12
CA SER A 30 -5.38 6.38 -13.96
C SER A 30 -5.68 6.88 -12.56
N ARG A 31 -5.15 6.21 -11.52
CA ARG A 31 -5.35 6.60 -10.13
C ARG A 31 -4.72 7.92 -9.73
N ALA A 32 -3.62 8.33 -10.36
CA ALA A 32 -3.03 9.65 -10.12
C ALA A 32 -4.03 10.80 -10.30
N LYS A 33 -5.06 10.61 -11.17
CA LYS A 33 -6.13 11.60 -11.34
C LYS A 33 -7.01 11.73 -10.09
N ASN A 34 -7.29 10.59 -9.42
CA ASN A 34 -8.11 10.55 -8.21
C ASN A 34 -7.33 11.08 -6.99
N LEU A 35 -6.00 11.04 -7.06
CA LEU A 35 -5.08 11.51 -6.03
C LEU A 35 -4.44 12.87 -6.39
N LYS A 36 -5.05 13.61 -7.33
CA LYS A 36 -4.54 14.91 -7.76
C LYS A 36 -4.39 15.86 -6.57
N GLY A 37 -3.23 16.52 -6.51
CA GLY A 37 -2.86 17.41 -5.41
C GLY A 37 -2.32 16.71 -4.16
N LEU A 38 -2.40 15.37 -4.10
CA LEU A 38 -1.84 14.57 -3.01
C LEU A 38 -0.57 13.84 -3.42
N THR A 39 -0.43 13.58 -4.72
CA THR A 39 0.72 12.91 -5.34
C THR A 39 1.39 13.85 -6.35
N PRO A 40 2.65 13.60 -6.74
CA PRO A 40 3.29 14.38 -7.79
C PRO A 40 2.51 14.33 -9.10
N ASP A 41 2.43 15.46 -9.80
CA ASP A 41 1.82 15.52 -11.12
C ASP A 41 2.66 14.74 -12.13
N LEU A 42 2.02 13.85 -12.89
CA LEU A 42 2.69 13.04 -13.90
C LEU A 42 3.01 13.87 -15.13
N GLN A 43 4.31 13.99 -15.44
CA GLN A 43 4.83 14.71 -16.60
C GLN A 43 4.76 13.86 -17.87
N TYR A 44 5.16 12.59 -17.79
CA TYR A 44 5.10 11.63 -18.88
C TYR A 44 4.22 10.44 -18.51
N LYS A 45 3.46 9.91 -19.47
CA LYS A 45 2.56 8.76 -19.34
C LYS A 45 2.68 7.89 -20.56
N GLY A 46 3.40 6.78 -20.42
CA GLY A 46 3.58 5.77 -21.47
C GLY A 46 2.77 4.52 -21.19
N GLU A 47 3.01 3.49 -21.99
CA GLU A 47 2.29 2.22 -21.84
C GLU A 47 2.64 1.50 -20.55
N ASN A 48 3.94 1.40 -20.25
CA ASN A 48 4.49 0.74 -19.06
C ASN A 48 5.35 1.67 -18.19
N THR A 49 5.29 2.99 -18.43
CA THR A 49 6.19 3.97 -17.83
C THR A 49 5.43 5.24 -17.49
N TYR A 50 5.77 5.84 -16.37
CA TYR A 50 5.43 7.23 -16.09
C TYR A 50 6.60 7.96 -15.42
N SER A 51 6.58 9.28 -15.48
CA SER A 51 7.54 10.11 -14.77
C SER A 51 6.88 11.31 -14.11
N TYR A 52 7.56 11.85 -13.12
CA TYR A 52 7.21 13.06 -12.43
C TYR A 52 8.47 13.83 -11.99
N LYS A 53 8.31 15.11 -11.70
CA LYS A 53 9.39 15.92 -11.14
C LYS A 53 9.80 15.39 -9.78
N TRP A 54 11.11 15.29 -9.51
CA TRP A 54 11.61 14.93 -8.20
C TRP A 54 10.98 15.81 -7.12
N VAL A 55 10.44 15.21 -6.08
CA VAL A 55 9.92 15.90 -4.90
C VAL A 55 10.96 15.82 -3.82
N SER A 56 11.35 16.99 -3.30
CA SER A 56 12.26 17.09 -2.16
C SER A 56 11.46 17.10 -0.86
N GLY A 57 11.98 16.47 0.16
CA GLY A 57 11.37 16.38 1.49
C GLY A 57 12.00 15.25 2.27
N GLU A 58 11.71 15.20 3.56
CA GLU A 58 12.06 14.11 4.45
C GLU A 58 10.90 13.11 4.48
N THR A 59 11.18 11.81 4.53
CA THR A 59 10.10 10.82 4.71
C THR A 59 9.63 10.85 6.17
N LEU A 60 8.37 10.52 6.42
CA LEU A 60 7.92 10.36 7.80
C LEU A 60 8.59 9.18 8.51
N TYR A 61 9.19 8.25 7.76
CA TYR A 61 10.00 7.17 8.31
C TYR A 61 11.30 7.71 8.96
N ASP A 62 11.94 8.67 8.32
CA ASP A 62 13.19 9.28 8.79
C ASP A 62 12.94 10.36 9.88
N SER A 63 11.68 10.79 10.06
CA SER A 63 11.32 11.86 10.99
C SER A 63 11.05 11.33 12.39
N ASP A 64 11.74 11.87 13.38
CA ASP A 64 11.50 11.62 14.81
C ASP A 64 10.37 12.48 15.40
N ASP A 65 9.74 13.36 14.60
CA ASP A 65 8.68 14.26 15.04
C ASP A 65 7.31 13.56 15.10
N VAL A 66 6.94 13.08 16.28
CA VAL A 66 5.59 12.53 16.55
C VAL A 66 4.49 13.55 16.22
N GLY A 67 4.76 14.85 16.37
CA GLY A 67 3.82 15.91 16.00
C GLY A 67 3.54 15.95 14.50
N ALA A 68 4.53 15.62 13.66
CA ALA A 68 4.34 15.50 12.21
C ALA A 68 3.41 14.32 11.88
N TRP A 69 3.50 13.19 12.60
CA TRP A 69 2.62 12.04 12.39
C TRP A 69 1.16 12.36 12.74
N VAL A 70 0.92 13.07 13.85
CA VAL A 70 -0.44 13.51 14.23
C VAL A 70 -1.01 14.47 13.18
N LYS A 71 -0.22 15.44 12.74
CA LYS A 71 -0.61 16.37 11.66
C LYS A 71 -0.92 15.62 10.36
N PHE A 72 -0.15 14.58 10.04
CA PHE A 72 -0.40 13.75 8.86
C PHE A 72 -1.74 13.01 8.93
N LEU A 73 -2.09 12.44 10.08
CA LEU A 73 -3.40 11.77 10.25
C LEU A 73 -4.57 12.75 10.09
N ASP A 74 -4.44 13.96 10.64
CA ASP A 74 -5.47 14.99 10.46
C ASP A 74 -5.51 15.48 9.01
N TRP A 75 -4.37 15.58 8.35
CA TRP A 75 -4.30 15.89 6.93
C TRP A 75 -4.97 14.81 6.07
N CYS A 76 -4.77 13.52 6.39
CA CYS A 76 -5.45 12.42 5.69
C CYS A 76 -6.97 12.49 5.83
N LYS A 77 -7.49 12.78 7.02
CA LYS A 77 -8.94 12.95 7.23
C LYS A 77 -9.53 14.07 6.37
N ASN A 78 -8.78 15.15 6.19
CA ASN A 78 -9.25 16.33 5.48
C ASN A 78 -8.99 16.29 3.96
N ASN A 79 -8.04 15.48 3.50
CA ASN A 79 -7.56 15.53 2.12
C ASN A 79 -7.56 14.19 1.39
N LEU A 80 -7.41 13.05 2.11
CA LEU A 80 -7.30 11.73 1.48
C LEU A 80 -8.56 10.90 1.69
N TRP A 81 -8.98 10.66 2.93
CA TRP A 81 -10.00 9.68 3.27
C TRP A 81 -11.42 10.25 3.15
N TYR A 82 -11.82 10.62 1.92
CA TYR A 82 -13.21 10.96 1.64
C TYR A 82 -14.06 9.69 1.56
N LYS A 83 -15.10 9.63 2.40
CA LYS A 83 -16.03 8.51 2.44
C LYS A 83 -16.80 8.39 1.13
N GLU A 84 -16.97 7.15 0.67
CA GLU A 84 -17.74 6.80 -0.51
C GLU A 84 -19.01 6.04 -0.09
N ASP A 85 -20.11 6.26 -0.81
CA ASP A 85 -21.35 5.51 -0.59
C ASP A 85 -21.36 4.25 -1.48
N TYR A 86 -20.70 3.21 -1.00
CA TYR A 86 -20.52 1.95 -1.73
C TYR A 86 -20.43 0.77 -0.76
N ASP A 87 -21.04 -0.37 -1.12
CA ASP A 87 -20.87 -1.62 -0.38
C ASP A 87 -19.57 -2.36 -0.83
N ILE A 88 -18.52 -2.17 -0.06
CA ILE A 88 -17.18 -2.68 -0.38
C ILE A 88 -16.94 -4.15 0.07
N ARG A 89 -17.91 -4.81 0.70
CA ARG A 89 -17.71 -6.14 1.32
C ARG A 89 -17.22 -7.20 0.34
N THR A 90 -17.75 -7.23 -0.87
CA THR A 90 -17.31 -8.17 -1.90
C THR A 90 -15.85 -7.92 -2.31
N ASP A 91 -15.46 -6.67 -2.44
CA ASP A 91 -14.11 -6.27 -2.83
C ASP A 91 -13.11 -6.52 -1.69
N CYS A 92 -13.51 -6.28 -0.44
CA CYS A 92 -12.74 -6.65 0.74
C CYS A 92 -12.51 -8.17 0.80
N LYS A 93 -13.52 -8.98 0.50
CA LYS A 93 -13.38 -10.44 0.45
C LYS A 93 -12.35 -10.86 -0.60
N LEU A 94 -12.43 -10.34 -1.81
CA LEU A 94 -11.45 -10.60 -2.89
C LEU A 94 -10.05 -10.13 -2.48
N PHE A 95 -9.96 -8.97 -1.85
CA PHE A 95 -8.69 -8.34 -1.53
C PHE A 95 -8.02 -8.92 -0.28
N TYR A 96 -8.76 -9.21 0.77
CA TYR A 96 -8.22 -9.73 2.03
C TYR A 96 -8.22 -11.25 2.05
N LYS A 97 -9.39 -11.89 1.91
CA LYS A 97 -9.55 -13.33 2.07
C LYS A 97 -8.93 -14.09 0.89
N ASP A 98 -9.48 -13.90 -0.30
CA ASP A 98 -9.12 -14.74 -1.44
C ASP A 98 -7.66 -14.58 -1.85
N LYS A 99 -7.16 -13.35 -1.81
CA LYS A 99 -5.75 -13.06 -2.08
C LYS A 99 -4.83 -13.65 -1.00
N SER A 100 -5.22 -13.65 0.28
CA SER A 100 -4.43 -14.24 1.36
C SER A 100 -4.36 -15.75 1.22
N PHE A 101 -5.49 -16.42 0.93
CA PHE A 101 -5.50 -17.84 0.64
C PHE A 101 -4.69 -18.20 -0.62
N SER A 102 -4.78 -17.41 -1.67
CA SER A 102 -3.95 -17.60 -2.88
C SER A 102 -2.46 -17.52 -2.57
N ARG A 103 -2.05 -16.54 -1.78
CA ARG A 103 -0.63 -16.39 -1.35
C ARG A 103 -0.19 -17.50 -0.43
N MET A 104 -1.04 -17.91 0.52
CA MET A 104 -0.80 -19.05 1.38
C MET A 104 -0.58 -20.31 0.57
N ASN A 105 -1.47 -20.60 -0.39
CA ASN A 105 -1.33 -21.78 -1.26
C ASN A 105 -0.03 -21.76 -2.08
N THR A 106 0.38 -20.58 -2.57
CA THR A 106 1.67 -20.42 -3.26
C THR A 106 2.83 -20.75 -2.31
N LEU A 107 2.79 -20.25 -1.07
CA LEU A 107 3.82 -20.51 -0.07
C LEU A 107 3.86 -21.99 0.34
N LEU A 108 2.71 -22.64 0.53
CA LEU A 108 2.63 -24.06 0.91
C LEU A 108 3.10 -25.00 -0.23
N ASN A 109 2.96 -24.56 -1.48
CA ASN A 109 3.49 -25.29 -2.63
C ASN A 109 5.00 -25.09 -2.84
N ASP A 110 5.61 -24.15 -2.16
CA ASP A 110 7.06 -23.99 -2.13
C ASP A 110 7.67 -25.08 -1.24
N ARG A 111 8.43 -25.99 -1.86
CA ARG A 111 9.03 -27.15 -1.18
C ARG A 111 10.04 -26.79 -0.08
N GLU A 112 10.56 -25.57 -0.08
CA GLU A 112 11.49 -25.07 0.92
C GLU A 112 10.75 -24.48 2.14
N ALA A 113 9.46 -24.12 2.01
CA ALA A 113 8.66 -23.50 3.05
C ALA A 113 7.84 -24.53 3.83
N ASN A 114 8.34 -25.05 4.93
CA ASN A 114 7.67 -26.05 5.79
C ASN A 114 6.58 -25.45 6.69
N PHE A 115 5.68 -24.61 6.13
CA PHE A 115 4.65 -23.90 6.91
C PHE A 115 3.34 -24.68 7.10
N ASP A 116 3.20 -25.86 6.46
CA ASP A 116 2.06 -26.78 6.60
C ASP A 116 2.03 -27.51 7.96
N LYS A 117 3.12 -27.46 8.71
CA LYS A 117 3.29 -28.15 10.01
C LYS A 117 3.53 -27.18 11.16
N PRO A 118 3.17 -27.58 12.40
CA PRO A 118 3.57 -26.81 13.57
C PRO A 118 5.09 -26.65 13.64
N HIS A 119 5.57 -25.44 13.91
CA HIS A 119 6.98 -25.09 13.97
C HIS A 119 7.29 -24.14 15.12
N THR A 120 8.52 -23.76 15.29
CA THR A 120 8.94 -22.83 16.35
C THR A 120 9.47 -21.55 15.72
N VAL A 121 8.90 -20.42 16.11
CA VAL A 121 9.33 -19.07 15.74
C VAL A 121 9.71 -18.31 16.99
N ASN A 122 10.92 -17.78 17.08
CA ASN A 122 11.43 -17.04 18.24
C ASN A 122 11.20 -17.81 19.57
N ASN A 123 11.53 -19.12 19.57
CA ASN A 123 11.34 -20.06 20.71
C ASN A 123 9.88 -20.29 21.14
N LYS A 124 8.89 -19.82 20.36
CA LYS A 124 7.46 -20.06 20.61
C LYS A 124 6.93 -21.12 19.65
N LYS A 125 6.24 -22.13 20.17
CA LYS A 125 5.54 -23.13 19.36
C LYS A 125 4.39 -22.48 18.59
N CYS A 126 4.41 -22.56 17.29
CA CYS A 126 3.37 -22.07 16.38
C CYS A 126 2.59 -23.25 15.79
N LYS A 127 1.32 -23.04 15.55
CA LYS A 127 0.47 -23.95 14.76
C LYS A 127 0.76 -23.77 13.27
N SER A 128 0.10 -24.59 12.42
CA SER A 128 0.19 -24.40 10.96
C SER A 128 -0.43 -23.07 10.53
N ILE A 129 -0.10 -22.62 9.34
CA ILE A 129 -0.65 -21.39 8.79
C ILE A 129 -2.18 -21.50 8.58
N GLU A 130 -2.67 -22.67 8.15
CA GLU A 130 -4.10 -22.93 8.00
C GLU A 130 -4.84 -22.74 9.32
N TYR A 131 -4.29 -23.26 10.44
CA TYR A 131 -4.90 -23.06 11.76
C TYR A 131 -5.13 -21.59 12.09
N TYR A 132 -4.18 -20.71 11.74
CA TYR A 132 -4.33 -19.28 12.01
C TYR A 132 -5.29 -18.63 11.03
N MET A 133 -5.28 -19.03 9.76
CA MET A 133 -6.21 -18.51 8.76
C MET A 133 -7.68 -18.85 9.09
N ASP A 134 -7.92 -20.03 9.65
CA ASP A 134 -9.26 -20.50 10.08
C ASP A 134 -9.76 -19.74 11.34
N LYS A 135 -8.86 -19.08 12.09
CA LYS A 135 -9.23 -18.29 13.27
C LYS A 135 -9.59 -16.84 12.96
N ILE A 136 -9.34 -16.41 11.74
CA ILE A 136 -9.67 -15.04 11.33
C ILE A 136 -11.18 -14.95 11.11
N ASP A 137 -11.82 -13.98 11.75
CA ASP A 137 -13.20 -13.62 11.45
C ASP A 137 -13.22 -12.83 10.12
N TRP A 138 -13.35 -13.59 9.03
CA TRP A 138 -13.33 -13.03 7.69
C TRP A 138 -14.57 -12.18 7.40
N ASP A 139 -15.70 -12.45 8.00
CA ASP A 139 -16.92 -11.69 7.77
C ASP A 139 -16.75 -10.30 8.40
N TYR A 140 -16.29 -10.21 9.64
CA TYR A 140 -15.94 -8.94 10.28
C TYR A 140 -14.84 -8.18 9.53
N LEU A 141 -13.74 -8.85 9.17
CA LEU A 141 -12.61 -8.21 8.48
C LEU A 141 -13.01 -7.65 7.11
N CYS A 142 -14.00 -8.25 6.46
CA CYS A 142 -14.46 -7.86 5.13
C CYS A 142 -15.63 -6.85 5.14
N GLU A 143 -16.10 -6.38 6.30
CA GLU A 143 -17.10 -5.32 6.34
C GLU A 143 -16.61 -4.06 5.63
N GLY A 144 -15.38 -3.63 5.94
CA GLY A 144 -14.70 -2.49 5.32
C GLY A 144 -15.41 -1.13 5.53
N ASP A 145 -14.72 -0.05 5.23
CA ASP A 145 -15.29 1.30 5.17
C ASP A 145 -14.76 2.01 3.92
N PRO A 146 -15.57 2.16 2.86
CA PRO A 146 -15.12 2.64 1.57
C PRO A 146 -14.73 4.11 1.60
N CYS A 147 -13.53 4.41 1.14
CA CYS A 147 -13.05 5.77 1.03
C CYS A 147 -12.07 5.91 -0.14
N ARG A 148 -11.77 7.16 -0.53
CA ARG A 148 -10.58 7.41 -1.32
C ARG A 148 -9.36 7.03 -0.50
N PHE A 149 -8.43 6.29 -1.06
CA PHE A 149 -7.31 5.67 -0.34
C PHE A 149 -5.99 5.78 -1.12
N HIS A 150 -4.87 5.62 -0.44
CA HIS A 150 -3.55 5.51 -1.04
C HIS A 150 -3.23 4.06 -1.46
N GLY A 151 -3.44 3.12 -0.55
CA GLY A 151 -3.31 1.69 -0.77
C GLY A 151 -1.91 1.13 -0.55
N ASP A 152 -0.93 1.96 -0.22
CA ASP A 152 0.40 1.56 0.24
C ASP A 152 1.01 2.64 1.14
N LEU A 153 0.24 3.03 2.15
CA LEU A 153 0.50 4.20 3.00
C LEU A 153 1.52 3.87 4.11
N HIS A 154 2.74 3.52 3.71
CA HIS A 154 3.89 3.39 4.60
C HIS A 154 4.52 4.76 4.86
N PHE A 155 5.19 4.94 5.98
CA PHE A 155 5.88 6.17 6.32
C PHE A 155 6.96 6.57 5.30
N GLU A 156 7.61 5.60 4.64
CA GLU A 156 8.55 5.82 3.54
C GLU A 156 7.90 6.43 2.28
N ASN A 157 6.59 6.24 2.11
CA ASN A 157 5.82 6.77 0.99
C ASN A 157 5.18 8.14 1.27
N ILE A 158 5.51 8.76 2.40
CA ILE A 158 4.98 10.04 2.84
C ILE A 158 6.12 11.02 2.97
N LEU A 159 6.19 12.00 2.08
CA LEU A 159 7.16 13.08 2.17
C LEU A 159 6.56 14.28 2.90
N LEU A 160 7.35 14.86 3.80
CA LEU A 160 7.11 16.14 4.42
C LEU A 160 8.13 17.15 3.87
N SER A 161 7.63 18.21 3.24
CA SER A 161 8.48 19.30 2.75
C SER A 161 8.93 20.21 3.89
N GLU A 162 9.96 21.02 3.65
CA GLU A 162 10.41 22.09 4.58
C GLU A 162 9.29 23.11 4.89
N THR A 163 8.32 23.25 3.99
CA THR A 163 7.14 24.14 4.19
C THR A 163 6.00 23.47 4.96
N GLY A 164 6.15 22.20 5.35
CA GLY A 164 5.14 21.45 6.11
C GLY A 164 4.05 20.82 5.24
N GLU A 165 4.25 20.72 3.92
CA GLU A 165 3.31 20.10 3.00
C GLU A 165 3.58 18.60 2.86
N PHE A 166 2.51 17.79 2.85
CA PHE A 166 2.62 16.35 2.61
C PHE A 166 2.46 16.01 1.14
N THR A 167 3.30 15.09 0.65
CA THR A 167 3.21 14.51 -0.69
C THR A 167 3.26 12.99 -0.58
N LEU A 168 2.30 12.29 -1.19
CA LEU A 168 2.22 10.84 -1.18
C LEU A 168 2.93 10.25 -2.40
N LEU A 169 3.73 9.20 -2.19
CA LEU A 169 4.47 8.49 -3.22
C LEU A 169 3.98 7.04 -3.31
N ASP A 170 4.22 6.38 -4.43
CA ASP A 170 4.04 4.93 -4.61
C ASP A 170 2.64 4.39 -4.33
N TRP A 171 1.61 5.15 -4.70
CA TRP A 171 0.23 4.72 -4.55
C TRP A 171 -0.06 3.40 -5.27
N ARG A 172 -0.93 2.59 -4.68
CA ARG A 172 -1.33 1.29 -5.23
C ARG A 172 -2.12 1.45 -6.53
N GLN A 173 -2.06 0.46 -7.42
CA GLN A 173 -2.74 0.48 -8.71
C GLN A 173 -4.27 0.30 -8.63
N ASN A 174 -4.80 -0.42 -7.62
CA ASN A 174 -6.23 -0.65 -7.40
C ASN A 174 -6.49 -1.35 -6.06
N PHE A 175 -7.76 -1.43 -5.65
CA PHE A 175 -8.27 -2.29 -4.58
C PHE A 175 -9.25 -3.28 -5.19
N ALA A 176 -8.91 -4.57 -5.24
CA ALA A 176 -9.72 -5.61 -5.90
C ALA A 176 -10.17 -5.29 -7.35
N GLY A 177 -9.42 -4.43 -8.07
CA GLY A 177 -9.77 -3.94 -9.40
C GLY A 177 -10.30 -2.50 -9.43
N ILE A 178 -10.86 -2.01 -8.33
CA ILE A 178 -11.39 -0.63 -8.20
C ILE A 178 -10.22 0.36 -8.12
N LYS A 179 -10.35 1.47 -8.82
CA LYS A 179 -9.33 2.54 -8.86
C LYS A 179 -9.71 3.78 -8.07
N GLU A 180 -10.99 3.99 -7.87
CA GLU A 180 -11.55 5.20 -7.29
C GLU A 180 -11.44 5.17 -5.77
N TYR A 181 -11.79 4.07 -5.16
CA TYR A 181 -11.82 3.88 -3.71
C TYR A 181 -11.30 2.50 -3.29
N GLY A 182 -11.14 2.33 -2.00
CA GLY A 182 -10.77 1.11 -1.30
C GLY A 182 -11.21 1.21 0.14
N ASP A 183 -10.67 0.35 1.00
CA ASP A 183 -10.99 0.34 2.42
C ASP A 183 -10.00 1.21 3.21
N ILE A 184 -10.52 2.10 4.07
CA ILE A 184 -9.71 2.95 4.95
C ILE A 184 -8.81 2.12 5.87
N TYR A 185 -9.31 0.98 6.35
CA TYR A 185 -8.56 0.11 7.25
C TYR A 185 -7.30 -0.46 6.60
N TYR A 186 -7.27 -0.54 5.27
CA TYR A 186 -6.05 -0.96 4.57
C TYR A 186 -4.94 0.10 4.66
N ASP A 187 -5.26 1.38 4.50
CA ASP A 187 -4.30 2.47 4.69
C ASP A 187 -3.85 2.56 6.16
N LEU A 188 -4.79 2.45 7.10
CA LEU A 188 -4.47 2.43 8.53
C LEU A 188 -3.59 1.24 8.92
N ALA A 189 -3.85 0.05 8.35
CA ALA A 189 -3.03 -1.14 8.58
C ALA A 189 -1.60 -0.97 8.04
N LYS A 190 -1.43 -0.25 6.92
CA LYS A 190 -0.11 0.06 6.36
C LYS A 190 0.68 1.02 7.26
N LEU A 191 0.05 2.04 7.81
CA LEU A 191 0.66 2.93 8.81
C LEU A 191 1.04 2.16 10.07
N TYR A 192 0.11 1.34 10.60
CA TYR A 192 0.35 0.53 11.78
C TYR A 192 1.49 -0.48 11.60
N HIS A 193 1.56 -1.10 10.42
CA HIS A 193 2.66 -2.00 10.06
C HIS A 193 4.02 -1.30 10.16
N GLY A 194 4.12 -0.06 9.68
CA GLY A 194 5.35 0.73 9.75
C GLY A 194 5.79 1.09 11.18
N LEU A 195 4.86 1.06 12.16
CA LEU A 195 5.19 1.27 13.57
C LEU A 195 5.74 0.02 14.27
N ILE A 196 5.45 -1.17 13.75
CA ILE A 196 5.78 -2.44 14.40
C ILE A 196 6.97 -3.13 13.76
N ILE A 197 7.09 -3.02 12.43
CA ILE A 197 8.09 -3.73 11.65
C ILE A 197 9.08 -2.71 11.10
N SER A 198 10.29 -2.72 11.66
CA SER A 198 11.45 -2.04 11.07
C SER A 198 11.92 -2.81 9.83
N HIS A 199 12.37 -2.07 8.83
CA HIS A 199 13.02 -2.63 7.63
C HIS A 199 14.56 -2.67 7.78
N ASP A 200 15.08 -2.32 8.96
CA ASP A 200 16.49 -2.37 9.32
C ASP A 200 16.93 -3.75 9.84
#